data_0f44eedb919124fa40f8bf48e6a92b28
#
_entry.id   0f44eedb919124fa40f8bf48e6a92b28
#
_cell.length_a   1.000
_cell.length_b   1.000
_cell.length_c   1.000
_cell.angle_alpha   90.00
_cell.angle_beta   90.00
_cell.angle_gamma   90.00
#
_symmetry.space_group_name_H-M   'P 1'
#
loop_
_entity.id
_entity.type
_entity.pdbx_description
1 polymer ?
#
loop_
_entity_poly.entity_id
_entity_poly.type
_entity_poly.pdbx_seq_one_letter_code
_entity_poly.pdbx_strand_id
1 'polypeptide(L)'
;VEGRKGTGISKTTKKTANRKWATLVAACLAVMLLCGGGVFYQRAHAVASVVSLDVNPSIELKVNRSEKVLACTPLNEDAKAILADMGNGADLKGAKLDVAVNAIVGSLVRNGYLNSISSAIMISVEDKDTARAEKRQRELTSTVDGVLQTSESRASVLTQTLTQDAGLTQQARENSISTGKAALVNRVLAINPSLKFDALAKLSVEELKDLAEAGAPAMPIGKDAAAYAAEQYAGTTALDSVTAEVDSELDESPAH
;
A
#
# COMPACT_ATOMS: atom_id res chain seq x y z
N VAL A 1 -64.40 39.35 64.75
CA VAL A 1 -64.94 39.21 63.41
C VAL A 1 -63.81 38.95 62.45
N GLU A 2 -63.88 37.78 61.88
CA GLU A 2 -63.54 37.36 60.54
C GLU A 2 -62.09 37.19 60.14
N GLY A 3 -61.67 35.92 60.02
CA GLY A 3 -60.52 35.40 59.48
C GLY A 3 -60.50 35.39 57.97
N ARG A 4 -59.26 35.41 57.36
CA ARG A 4 -59.11 35.07 56.01
C ARG A 4 -57.90 34.13 55.83
N LYS A 5 -58.23 32.87 55.53
CA LYS A 5 -57.26 31.84 55.13
C LYS A 5 -56.67 32.21 53.78
N GLY A 6 -55.34 32.32 53.69
CA GLY A 6 -54.59 32.39 52.46
C GLY A 6 -54.13 30.98 52.06
N THR A 7 -54.65 30.48 50.96
CA THR A 7 -54.27 29.22 50.32
C THR A 7 -52.92 29.35 49.68
N GLY A 8 -51.89 28.71 50.22
CA GLY A 8 -50.61 28.53 49.62
C GLY A 8 -50.63 27.49 48.48
N ILE A 9 -50.47 27.93 47.23
CA ILE A 9 -50.39 27.05 46.11
C ILE A 9 -48.89 26.61 45.97
N SER A 10 -48.64 25.37 46.26
CA SER A 10 -47.31 24.78 46.05
C SER A 10 -47.02 24.63 44.56
N LYS A 11 -46.08 25.39 44.05
CA LYS A 11 -45.49 25.24 42.71
C LYS A 11 -44.11 24.56 42.82
N THR A 12 -44.06 23.24 42.94
CA THR A 12 -42.81 22.49 42.95
C THR A 12 -42.97 21.12 42.34
N THR A 13 -43.12 21.03 40.99
CA THR A 13 -42.94 19.73 40.29
C THR A 13 -42.47 19.80 38.84
N LYS A 14 -42.02 20.95 38.34
CA LYS A 14 -41.54 21.02 36.94
C LYS A 14 -40.01 21.04 36.75
N LYS A 15 -39.21 21.17 37.80
CA LYS A 15 -37.73 21.25 37.68
C LYS A 15 -37.01 19.90 37.60
N THR A 16 -37.59 18.82 38.06
CA THR A 16 -36.92 17.51 38.13
C THR A 16 -36.98 16.73 36.82
N ALA A 17 -38.03 16.92 36.00
CA ALA A 17 -38.15 16.25 34.70
C ALA A 17 -37.13 16.77 33.68
N ASN A 18 -36.95 18.09 33.63
CA ASN A 18 -35.96 18.71 32.69
C ASN A 18 -34.51 18.35 33.02
N ARG A 19 -34.21 18.11 34.32
CA ARG A 19 -32.85 17.71 34.75
C ARG A 19 -32.54 16.28 34.38
N LYS A 20 -33.49 15.35 34.42
CA LYS A 20 -33.30 13.97 33.97
C LYS A 20 -33.13 13.87 32.45
N TRP A 21 -33.86 14.67 31.71
CA TRP A 21 -33.70 14.77 30.24
C TRP A 21 -32.33 15.38 29.84
N ALA A 22 -31.89 16.39 30.53
CA ALA A 22 -30.58 16.99 30.30
C ALA A 22 -29.44 15.98 30.59
N THR A 23 -29.55 15.17 31.63
CA THR A 23 -28.56 14.11 31.92
C THR A 23 -28.58 13.00 30.90
N LEU A 24 -29.75 12.58 30.38
CA LEU A 24 -29.85 11.60 29.31
C LEU A 24 -29.21 12.11 27.99
N VAL A 25 -29.51 13.36 27.61
CA VAL A 25 -28.92 13.98 26.42
C VAL A 25 -27.40 14.10 26.56
N ALA A 26 -26.92 14.53 27.74
CA ALA A 26 -25.48 14.60 28.01
C ALA A 26 -24.79 13.23 27.93
N ALA A 27 -25.44 12.18 28.47
CA ALA A 27 -24.93 10.81 28.38
C ALA A 27 -24.88 10.30 26.93
N CYS A 28 -25.92 10.55 26.14
CA CYS A 28 -25.95 10.18 24.71
C CYS A 28 -24.86 10.92 23.92
N LEU A 29 -24.67 12.21 24.18
CA LEU A 29 -23.58 12.99 23.54
C LEU A 29 -22.20 12.46 23.94
N ALA A 30 -21.99 12.12 25.22
CA ALA A 30 -20.73 11.53 25.67
C ALA A 30 -20.46 10.18 24.99
N VAL A 31 -21.47 9.32 24.87
CA VAL A 31 -21.35 8.04 24.15
C VAL A 31 -21.06 8.26 22.66
N MET A 32 -21.72 9.20 22.00
CA MET A 32 -21.43 9.54 20.59
C MET A 32 -20.03 10.08 20.41
N LEU A 33 -19.52 10.91 21.31
CA LEU A 33 -18.15 11.43 21.27
C LEU A 33 -17.12 10.32 21.51
N LEU A 34 -17.37 9.41 22.45
CA LEU A 34 -16.47 8.28 22.72
C LEU A 34 -16.46 7.27 21.57
N CYS A 35 -17.62 6.89 21.04
CA CYS A 35 -17.72 5.95 19.92
C CYS A 35 -17.24 6.59 18.62
N GLY A 36 -17.65 7.82 18.32
CA GLY A 36 -17.24 8.55 17.12
C GLY A 36 -15.75 8.89 17.13
N GLY A 37 -15.22 9.33 18.27
CA GLY A 37 -13.79 9.61 18.46
C GLY A 37 -12.93 8.36 18.33
N GLY A 38 -13.36 7.23 18.90
CA GLY A 38 -12.63 5.96 18.79
C GLY A 38 -12.56 5.43 17.36
N VAL A 39 -13.67 5.46 16.61
CA VAL A 39 -13.69 5.06 15.19
C VAL A 39 -12.85 5.99 14.33
N PHE A 40 -12.91 7.30 14.57
CA PHE A 40 -12.12 8.28 13.86
C PHE A 40 -10.61 8.07 14.12
N TYR A 41 -10.23 7.85 15.39
CA TYR A 41 -8.86 7.56 15.78
C TYR A 41 -8.33 6.29 15.11
N GLN A 42 -9.09 5.19 15.13
CA GLN A 42 -8.70 3.96 14.45
C GLN A 42 -8.50 4.16 12.94
N ARG A 43 -9.41 4.88 12.28
CA ARG A 43 -9.29 5.17 10.84
C ARG A 43 -8.09 6.05 10.51
N ALA A 44 -7.73 6.98 11.39
CA ALA A 44 -6.57 7.84 11.20
C ALA A 44 -5.24 7.08 11.36
N HIS A 45 -5.21 5.99 12.14
CA HIS A 45 -4.01 5.20 12.42
C HIS A 45 -3.97 3.84 11.72
N ALA A 46 -5.04 3.42 11.05
CA ALA A 46 -5.05 2.18 10.30
C ALA A 46 -4.28 2.32 8.98
N VAL A 47 -3.38 1.37 8.71
CA VAL A 47 -2.71 1.25 7.41
C VAL A 47 -3.76 0.92 6.35
N ALA A 48 -3.86 1.76 5.32
CA ALA A 48 -4.72 1.56 4.17
C ALA A 48 -3.94 1.02 2.97
N SER A 49 -2.73 1.55 2.75
CA SER A 49 -1.85 1.13 1.67
C SER A 49 -0.41 1.01 2.16
N VAL A 50 0.36 0.20 1.47
CA VAL A 50 1.81 0.15 1.57
C VAL A 50 2.37 0.62 0.22
N VAL A 51 3.28 1.57 0.26
CA VAL A 51 3.97 2.09 -0.93
C VAL A 51 5.44 1.75 -0.79
N SER A 52 6.00 1.10 -1.78
CA SER A 52 7.45 0.91 -1.85
C SER A 52 8.07 1.73 -2.98
N LEU A 53 9.26 2.25 -2.71
CA LEU A 53 10.15 2.92 -3.64
C LEU A 53 11.42 2.08 -3.71
N ASP A 54 11.60 1.41 -4.83
CA ASP A 54 12.70 0.49 -5.06
C ASP A 54 13.61 1.01 -6.19
N VAL A 55 14.85 1.19 -5.85
CA VAL A 55 15.95 1.45 -6.77
C VAL A 55 17.02 0.38 -6.53
N ASN A 56 17.71 0.45 -5.56
CA ASN A 56 18.68 -0.20 -4.70
C ASN A 56 19.47 0.92 -4.03
N PRO A 57 18.78 1.70 -3.19
CA PRO A 57 18.00 1.36 -1.98
C PRO A 57 16.53 1.00 -2.18
N SER A 58 15.92 0.38 -1.14
CA SER A 58 14.51 0.04 -1.05
C SER A 58 13.88 0.62 0.22
N ILE A 59 12.80 1.38 0.07
CA ILE A 59 12.12 2.10 1.15
C ILE A 59 10.63 1.78 1.14
N GLU A 60 10.06 1.45 2.30
CA GLU A 60 8.63 1.17 2.49
C GLU A 60 7.95 2.29 3.28
N LEU A 61 6.80 2.75 2.78
CA LEU A 61 5.93 3.75 3.40
C LEU A 61 4.57 3.11 3.73
N LYS A 62 4.19 3.08 5.01
CA LYS A 62 2.83 2.73 5.42
C LYS A 62 1.97 3.98 5.50
N VAL A 63 0.80 3.95 4.87
CA VAL A 63 -0.04 5.14 4.64
C VAL A 63 -1.47 4.85 5.10
N ASN A 64 -2.11 5.84 5.73
CA ASN A 64 -3.52 5.76 6.07
C ASN A 64 -4.43 6.17 4.90
N ARG A 65 -5.76 6.11 5.13
CA ARG A 65 -6.75 6.53 4.11
C ARG A 65 -6.68 8.01 3.74
N SER A 66 -6.15 8.86 4.62
CA SER A 66 -5.98 10.30 4.40
C SER A 66 -4.62 10.65 3.79
N GLU A 67 -3.93 9.64 3.22
CA GLU A 67 -2.62 9.80 2.55
C GLU A 67 -1.52 10.34 3.46
N LYS A 68 -1.65 10.11 4.76
CA LYS A 68 -0.59 10.45 5.72
C LYS A 68 0.30 9.25 5.98
N VAL A 69 1.60 9.48 5.98
CA VAL A 69 2.62 8.49 6.32
C VAL A 69 2.48 8.12 7.79
N LEU A 70 2.29 6.84 8.06
CA LEU A 70 2.25 6.27 9.41
C LEU A 70 3.64 5.76 9.85
N ALA A 71 4.38 5.22 8.89
CA ALA A 71 5.75 4.75 9.07
C ALA A 71 6.50 4.83 7.75
N CYS A 72 7.79 5.13 7.83
CA CYS A 72 8.76 5.02 6.75
C CYS A 72 9.87 4.10 7.22
N THR A 73 10.14 3.03 6.48
CA THR A 73 11.05 1.95 6.88
C THR A 73 12.08 1.70 5.80
N PRO A 74 13.38 1.83 6.09
CA PRO A 74 14.43 1.36 5.20
C PRO A 74 14.46 -0.16 5.19
N LEU A 75 14.55 -0.80 4.02
CA LEU A 75 14.59 -2.25 3.89
C LEU A 75 16.01 -2.80 3.72
N ASN A 76 16.97 -1.95 3.36
CA ASN A 76 18.39 -2.30 3.23
C ASN A 76 19.30 -1.18 3.76
N GLU A 77 20.62 -1.42 3.79
CA GLU A 77 21.59 -0.48 4.34
C GLU A 77 21.66 0.84 3.55
N ASP A 78 21.58 0.76 2.20
CA ASP A 78 21.56 1.96 1.35
C ASP A 78 20.35 2.84 1.66
N ALA A 79 19.19 2.23 1.91
CA ALA A 79 17.99 2.95 2.29
C ALA A 79 18.13 3.64 3.67
N LYS A 80 18.90 3.06 4.61
CA LYS A 80 19.22 3.72 5.88
C LYS A 80 20.05 4.97 5.66
N ALA A 81 21.03 4.92 4.77
CA ALA A 81 21.84 6.09 4.42
C ALA A 81 20.98 7.21 3.79
N ILE A 82 20.05 6.86 2.90
CA ILE A 82 19.10 7.82 2.30
C ILE A 82 18.20 8.49 3.36
N LEU A 83 17.72 7.72 4.33
CA LEU A 83 16.81 8.23 5.36
C LEU A 83 17.53 8.85 6.56
N ALA A 84 18.86 8.79 6.65
CA ALA A 84 19.62 9.33 7.79
C ALA A 84 19.31 10.80 8.05
N ASP A 85 19.29 11.65 7.01
CA ASP A 85 18.97 13.08 7.09
C ASP A 85 17.48 13.37 7.33
N MET A 86 16.65 12.33 7.37
CA MET A 86 15.20 12.41 7.62
C MET A 86 14.81 11.68 8.91
N GLY A 87 15.67 11.74 9.94
CA GLY A 87 15.44 11.08 11.23
C GLY A 87 15.26 9.57 11.11
N ASN A 88 15.92 8.91 10.17
CA ASN A 88 15.71 7.51 9.77
C ASN A 88 14.24 7.22 9.38
N GLY A 89 13.58 8.20 8.75
CA GLY A 89 12.18 8.14 8.33
C GLY A 89 11.18 8.66 9.38
N ALA A 90 11.62 9.00 10.59
CA ALA A 90 10.73 9.50 11.64
C ALA A 90 10.15 10.88 11.30
N ASP A 91 10.92 11.75 10.64
CA ASP A 91 10.50 13.10 10.26
C ASP A 91 9.43 13.10 9.17
N LEU A 92 9.29 11.98 8.44
CA LEU A 92 8.27 11.79 7.42
C LEU A 92 6.92 11.35 8.01
N LYS A 93 6.90 10.95 9.29
CA LYS A 93 5.66 10.50 9.94
C LYS A 93 4.66 11.64 10.07
N GLY A 94 3.44 11.42 9.61
CA GLY A 94 2.36 12.42 9.59
C GLY A 94 2.39 13.36 8.38
N ALA A 95 3.47 13.37 7.61
CA ALA A 95 3.53 14.09 6.34
C ALA A 95 2.52 13.51 5.32
N LYS A 96 2.15 14.29 4.31
CA LYS A 96 1.44 13.76 3.15
C LYS A 96 2.37 12.86 2.34
N LEU A 97 1.80 11.84 1.70
CA LEU A 97 2.54 10.84 0.94
C LEU A 97 3.34 11.46 -0.21
N ASP A 98 2.75 12.38 -0.96
CA ASP A 98 3.40 13.13 -2.05
C ASP A 98 4.64 13.91 -1.57
N VAL A 99 4.53 14.57 -0.43
CA VAL A 99 5.64 15.31 0.20
C VAL A 99 6.75 14.36 0.64
N ALA A 100 6.40 13.23 1.26
CA ALA A 100 7.38 12.24 1.69
C ALA A 100 8.11 11.61 0.51
N VAL A 101 7.37 11.24 -0.55
CA VAL A 101 7.96 10.67 -1.78
C VAL A 101 8.87 11.68 -2.47
N ASN A 102 8.46 12.95 -2.58
CA ASN A 102 9.28 14.03 -3.14
C ASN A 102 10.62 14.15 -2.37
N ALA A 103 10.57 14.17 -1.03
CA ALA A 103 11.77 14.27 -0.19
C ALA A 103 12.71 13.07 -0.39
N ILE A 104 12.17 11.84 -0.43
CA ILE A 104 12.94 10.60 -0.61
C ILE A 104 13.57 10.59 -2.02
N VAL A 105 12.79 10.83 -3.07
CA VAL A 105 13.30 10.82 -4.45
C VAL A 105 14.34 11.92 -4.67
N GLY A 106 14.11 13.11 -4.11
CA GLY A 106 15.11 14.17 -4.11
C GLY A 106 16.42 13.76 -3.40
N SER A 107 16.34 12.98 -2.32
CA SER A 107 17.53 12.42 -1.65
C SER A 107 18.21 11.35 -2.51
N LEU A 108 17.45 10.47 -3.16
CA LEU A 108 17.97 9.46 -4.10
C LEU A 108 18.75 10.10 -5.24
N VAL A 109 18.22 11.19 -5.83
CA VAL A 109 18.91 11.96 -6.86
C VAL A 109 20.21 12.60 -6.33
N ARG A 110 20.13 13.30 -5.20
CA ARG A 110 21.32 13.96 -4.60
C ARG A 110 22.44 12.98 -4.25
N ASN A 111 22.10 11.76 -3.86
CA ASN A 111 23.07 10.71 -3.52
C ASN A 111 23.48 9.86 -4.74
N GLY A 112 23.06 10.21 -5.95
CA GLY A 112 23.54 9.61 -7.18
C GLY A 112 22.83 8.33 -7.61
N TYR A 113 21.81 7.87 -6.89
CA TYR A 113 21.10 6.62 -7.20
C TYR A 113 20.23 6.71 -8.47
N LEU A 114 19.86 7.91 -8.90
CA LEU A 114 18.98 8.16 -10.05
C LEU A 114 19.61 9.07 -11.12
N ASN A 115 20.95 9.14 -11.19
CA ASN A 115 21.64 10.08 -12.06
C ASN A 115 22.07 9.47 -13.41
N SER A 116 22.04 8.14 -13.56
CA SER A 116 22.42 7.49 -14.82
C SER A 116 21.20 7.22 -15.72
N ILE A 117 21.45 7.10 -17.04
CA ILE A 117 20.43 6.68 -18.01
C ILE A 117 19.95 5.26 -17.74
N SER A 118 20.80 4.43 -17.12
CA SER A 118 20.51 3.04 -16.76
C SER A 118 19.88 2.93 -15.37
N SER A 119 19.51 4.02 -14.70
CA SER A 119 18.82 3.94 -13.42
C SER A 119 17.32 3.73 -13.61
N ALA A 120 16.73 2.91 -12.74
CA ALA A 120 15.28 2.74 -12.69
C ALA A 120 14.78 2.89 -11.24
N ILE A 121 13.64 3.55 -11.08
CA ILE A 121 12.89 3.55 -9.83
C ILE A 121 11.57 2.82 -10.05
N MET A 122 11.25 1.88 -9.16
CA MET A 122 9.96 1.22 -9.17
C MET A 122 9.10 1.71 -8.03
N ILE A 123 7.87 2.12 -8.34
CA ILE A 123 6.84 2.52 -7.41
C ILE A 123 5.81 1.39 -7.35
N SER A 124 5.68 0.75 -6.19
CA SER A 124 4.67 -0.27 -5.99
C SER A 124 3.65 0.20 -4.96
N VAL A 125 2.37 0.07 -5.27
CA VAL A 125 1.28 0.43 -4.37
C VAL A 125 0.46 -0.81 -4.05
N GLU A 126 0.54 -1.27 -2.81
CA GLU A 126 -0.23 -2.37 -2.27
C GLU A 126 -1.44 -1.82 -1.50
N ASP A 127 -2.65 -2.18 -1.91
CA ASP A 127 -3.90 -1.78 -1.26
C ASP A 127 -4.98 -2.85 -1.47
N LYS A 128 -5.92 -2.98 -0.51
CA LYS A 128 -7.11 -3.84 -0.66
C LYS A 128 -8.13 -3.29 -1.67
N ASP A 129 -8.08 -1.98 -1.91
CA ASP A 129 -8.96 -1.25 -2.83
C ASP A 129 -8.17 -0.91 -4.09
N THR A 130 -8.43 -1.65 -5.15
CA THR A 130 -7.73 -1.53 -6.44
C THR A 130 -7.85 -0.12 -7.03
N ALA A 131 -9.04 0.50 -6.98
CA ALA A 131 -9.24 1.84 -7.53
C ALA A 131 -8.40 2.89 -6.78
N ARG A 132 -8.26 2.73 -5.45
CA ARG A 132 -7.41 3.59 -4.63
C ARG A 132 -5.93 3.34 -4.91
N ALA A 133 -5.51 2.08 -5.09
CA ALA A 133 -4.15 1.73 -5.47
C ALA A 133 -3.76 2.39 -6.80
N GLU A 134 -4.58 2.25 -7.83
CA GLU A 134 -4.34 2.83 -9.15
C GLU A 134 -4.31 4.36 -9.13
N LYS A 135 -5.23 4.98 -8.37
CA LYS A 135 -5.23 6.44 -8.21
C LYS A 135 -3.91 6.91 -7.61
N ARG A 136 -3.48 6.28 -6.49
CA ARG A 136 -2.21 6.60 -5.83
C ARG A 136 -1.01 6.37 -6.74
N GLN A 137 -0.99 5.26 -7.44
CA GLN A 137 0.07 4.97 -8.39
C GLN A 137 0.24 6.12 -9.40
N ARG A 138 -0.86 6.58 -10.03
CA ARG A 138 -0.81 7.69 -10.99
C ARG A 138 -0.30 8.98 -10.36
N GLU A 139 -0.77 9.32 -9.16
CA GLU A 139 -0.36 10.53 -8.43
C GLU A 139 1.12 10.48 -8.07
N LEU A 140 1.60 9.34 -7.56
CA LEU A 140 3.00 9.15 -7.21
C LEU A 140 3.91 9.14 -8.43
N THR A 141 3.49 8.52 -9.53
CA THR A 141 4.24 8.57 -10.80
C THR A 141 4.44 10.01 -11.23
N SER A 142 3.38 10.81 -11.24
CA SER A 142 3.47 12.24 -11.59
C SER A 142 4.40 13.02 -10.63
N THR A 143 4.37 12.71 -9.34
CA THR A 143 5.25 13.33 -8.34
C THR A 143 6.71 12.99 -8.61
N VAL A 144 7.01 11.70 -8.86
CA VAL A 144 8.37 11.23 -9.13
C VAL A 144 8.89 11.79 -10.44
N ASP A 145 8.09 11.74 -11.51
CA ASP A 145 8.44 12.32 -12.81
C ASP A 145 8.79 13.83 -12.69
N GLY A 146 8.02 14.58 -11.90
CA GLY A 146 8.29 15.99 -11.63
C GLY A 146 9.65 16.23 -10.96
N VAL A 147 10.03 15.38 -9.99
CA VAL A 147 11.35 15.47 -9.34
C VAL A 147 12.47 15.12 -10.31
N LEU A 148 12.31 14.02 -11.07
CA LEU A 148 13.32 13.58 -12.04
C LEU A 148 13.54 14.63 -13.12
N GLN A 149 12.47 15.23 -13.67
CA GLN A 149 12.55 16.30 -14.65
C GLN A 149 13.27 17.54 -14.11
N THR A 150 12.93 17.97 -12.89
CA THR A 150 13.57 19.12 -12.24
C THR A 150 15.05 18.89 -11.97
N SER A 151 15.44 17.64 -11.74
CA SER A 151 16.80 17.23 -11.45
C SER A 151 17.60 16.82 -12.72
N GLU A 152 17.01 16.95 -13.91
CA GLU A 152 17.57 16.49 -15.19
C GLU A 152 17.95 14.99 -15.18
N SER A 153 17.34 14.21 -14.29
CA SER A 153 17.53 12.77 -14.22
C SER A 153 16.84 12.08 -15.39
N ARG A 154 17.52 11.07 -15.97
CA ARG A 154 16.99 10.23 -17.06
C ARG A 154 16.58 8.84 -16.59
N ALA A 155 16.46 8.64 -15.28
CA ALA A 155 16.03 7.38 -14.71
C ALA A 155 14.63 6.99 -15.22
N SER A 156 14.43 5.71 -15.49
CA SER A 156 13.12 5.18 -15.88
C SER A 156 12.23 4.97 -14.65
N VAL A 157 10.93 5.21 -14.81
CA VAL A 157 9.94 4.98 -13.74
C VAL A 157 9.11 3.75 -14.08
N LEU A 158 9.22 2.72 -13.27
CA LEU A 158 8.36 1.53 -13.32
C LEU A 158 7.27 1.68 -12.27
N THR A 159 6.07 1.23 -12.59
CA THR A 159 4.96 1.29 -11.65
C THR A 159 4.16 0.01 -11.64
N GLN A 160 3.65 -0.37 -10.46
CA GLN A 160 2.72 -1.48 -10.33
C GLN A 160 1.76 -1.28 -9.17
N THR A 161 0.58 -1.89 -9.27
CA THR A 161 -0.36 -2.05 -8.16
C THR A 161 -0.40 -3.50 -7.75
N LEU A 162 -0.53 -3.74 -6.44
CA LEU A 162 -0.56 -5.07 -5.85
C LEU A 162 -1.78 -5.20 -4.95
N THR A 163 -2.41 -6.36 -4.97
CA THR A 163 -3.33 -6.78 -3.92
C THR A 163 -2.53 -7.34 -2.74
N GLN A 164 -3.11 -7.27 -1.53
CA GLN A 164 -2.44 -7.83 -0.36
C GLN A 164 -2.32 -9.35 -0.48
N ASP A 165 -1.11 -9.87 -0.48
CA ASP A 165 -0.77 -11.28 -0.51
C ASP A 165 0.19 -11.60 0.66
N ALA A 166 -0.25 -12.49 1.56
CA ALA A 166 0.54 -12.86 2.73
C ALA A 166 1.79 -13.67 2.36
N GLY A 167 1.71 -14.53 1.33
CA GLY A 167 2.84 -15.33 0.85
C GLY A 167 3.92 -14.44 0.24
N LEU A 168 3.53 -13.52 -0.64
CA LEU A 168 4.43 -12.56 -1.24
C LEU A 168 5.08 -11.65 -0.19
N THR A 169 4.29 -11.19 0.79
CA THR A 169 4.79 -10.37 1.90
C THR A 169 5.81 -11.13 2.76
N GLN A 170 5.57 -12.41 3.02
CA GLN A 170 6.51 -13.26 3.76
C GLN A 170 7.81 -13.47 2.99
N GLN A 171 7.71 -13.81 1.70
CA GLN A 171 8.87 -13.97 0.81
C GLN A 171 9.72 -12.68 0.73
N ALA A 172 9.07 -11.52 0.64
CA ALA A 172 9.74 -10.22 0.66
C ALA A 172 10.53 -10.00 1.95
N ARG A 173 9.92 -10.28 3.12
CA ARG A 173 10.55 -10.14 4.43
C ARG A 173 11.77 -11.05 4.60
N GLU A 174 11.66 -12.31 4.20
CA GLU A 174 12.75 -13.30 4.29
C GLU A 174 13.98 -12.88 3.48
N ASN A 175 13.77 -12.11 2.41
CA ASN A 175 14.82 -11.62 1.54
C ASN A 175 15.21 -10.15 1.76
N SER A 176 14.63 -9.48 2.78
CA SER A 176 14.89 -8.06 3.10
C SER A 176 14.67 -7.11 1.91
N ILE A 177 13.63 -7.38 1.11
CA ILE A 177 13.19 -6.55 -0.02
C ILE A 177 11.73 -6.13 0.15
N SER A 178 11.24 -5.21 -0.68
CA SER A 178 9.84 -4.82 -0.72
C SER A 178 8.94 -5.91 -1.32
N THR A 179 7.66 -5.91 -0.98
CA THR A 179 6.65 -6.75 -1.64
C THR A 179 6.61 -6.47 -3.15
N GLY A 180 6.82 -5.20 -3.54
CA GLY A 180 6.92 -4.78 -4.94
C GLY A 180 8.08 -5.44 -5.67
N LYS A 181 9.26 -5.40 -5.08
CA LYS A 181 10.44 -6.05 -5.66
C LYS A 181 10.29 -7.57 -5.71
N ALA A 182 9.70 -8.19 -4.68
CA ALA A 182 9.40 -9.63 -4.69
C ALA A 182 8.45 -10.02 -5.84
N ALA A 183 7.43 -9.20 -6.13
CA ALA A 183 6.54 -9.41 -7.27
C ALA A 183 7.29 -9.32 -8.61
N LEU A 184 8.21 -8.36 -8.75
CA LEU A 184 9.04 -8.23 -9.96
C LEU A 184 9.96 -9.44 -10.11
N VAL A 185 10.60 -9.92 -9.04
CA VAL A 185 11.42 -11.15 -9.04
C VAL A 185 10.59 -12.36 -9.47
N ASN A 186 9.38 -12.53 -8.93
CA ASN A 186 8.49 -13.63 -9.32
C ASN A 186 8.09 -13.54 -10.80
N ARG A 187 7.92 -12.33 -11.35
CA ARG A 187 7.68 -12.14 -12.79
C ARG A 187 8.87 -12.60 -13.63
N VAL A 188 10.10 -12.28 -13.22
CA VAL A 188 11.32 -12.75 -13.89
C VAL A 188 11.43 -14.27 -13.82
N LEU A 189 11.11 -14.88 -12.67
CA LEU A 189 11.09 -16.35 -12.52
C LEU A 189 10.04 -17.03 -13.39
N ALA A 190 8.88 -16.42 -13.57
CA ALA A 190 7.84 -16.96 -14.45
C ALA A 190 8.31 -17.00 -15.93
N ILE A 191 9.15 -16.05 -16.33
CA ILE A 191 9.75 -16.00 -17.68
C ILE A 191 10.93 -16.96 -17.78
N ASN A 192 11.76 -17.07 -16.72
CA ASN A 192 12.95 -17.91 -16.68
C ASN A 192 13.02 -18.74 -15.38
N PRO A 193 12.35 -19.90 -15.33
CA PRO A 193 12.27 -20.73 -14.14
C PRO A 193 13.60 -21.36 -13.69
N SER A 194 14.67 -21.29 -14.50
CA SER A 194 16.00 -21.79 -14.13
C SER A 194 16.73 -20.89 -13.13
N LEU A 195 16.29 -19.65 -12.97
CA LEU A 195 16.86 -18.69 -12.03
C LEU A 195 16.39 -18.97 -10.60
N LYS A 196 17.09 -18.42 -9.62
CA LYS A 196 16.76 -18.55 -8.20
C LYS A 196 16.32 -17.23 -7.61
N PHE A 197 15.28 -17.27 -6.78
CA PHE A 197 14.72 -16.08 -6.13
C PHE A 197 15.80 -15.30 -5.36
N ASP A 198 16.60 -15.99 -4.52
CA ASP A 198 17.61 -15.36 -3.67
C ASP A 198 18.72 -14.64 -4.48
N ALA A 199 19.01 -15.13 -5.68
CA ALA A 199 19.95 -14.47 -6.58
C ALA A 199 19.34 -13.20 -7.18
N LEU A 200 18.10 -13.30 -7.67
CA LEU A 200 17.36 -12.19 -8.26
C LEU A 200 17.03 -11.08 -7.23
N ALA A 201 16.73 -11.45 -5.99
CA ALA A 201 16.42 -10.51 -4.91
C ALA A 201 17.57 -9.51 -4.64
N LYS A 202 18.81 -9.88 -4.98
CA LYS A 202 20.00 -9.03 -4.81
C LYS A 202 20.22 -8.04 -5.96
N LEU A 203 19.56 -8.25 -7.09
CA LEU A 203 19.69 -7.38 -8.27
C LEU A 203 18.97 -6.05 -8.05
N SER A 204 19.41 -5.02 -8.77
CA SER A 204 18.72 -3.75 -8.87
C SER A 204 17.40 -3.90 -9.64
N VAL A 205 16.53 -2.89 -9.55
CA VAL A 205 15.28 -2.86 -10.33
C VAL A 205 15.58 -2.82 -11.84
N GLU A 206 16.62 -2.10 -12.24
CA GLU A 206 17.06 -2.03 -13.64
C GLU A 206 17.45 -3.41 -14.18
N GLU A 207 18.34 -4.13 -13.45
CA GLU A 207 18.77 -5.47 -13.85
C GLU A 207 17.59 -6.46 -13.93
N LEU A 208 16.62 -6.37 -12.98
CA LEU A 208 15.42 -7.20 -13.02
C LEU A 208 14.52 -6.85 -14.21
N LYS A 209 14.40 -5.57 -14.54
CA LYS A 209 13.67 -5.09 -15.72
C LYS A 209 14.29 -5.64 -16.99
N ASP A 210 15.60 -5.51 -17.14
CA ASP A 210 16.32 -6.00 -18.31
C ASP A 210 16.19 -7.52 -18.49
N LEU A 211 16.23 -8.29 -17.39
CA LEU A 211 15.98 -9.72 -17.42
C LEU A 211 14.54 -10.05 -17.82
N ALA A 212 13.56 -9.28 -17.36
CA ALA A 212 12.16 -9.45 -17.73
C ALA A 212 11.92 -9.12 -19.21
N GLU A 213 12.59 -8.11 -19.75
CA GLU A 213 12.50 -7.71 -21.15
C GLU A 213 13.25 -8.68 -22.08
N ALA A 214 14.44 -9.13 -21.69
CA ALA A 214 15.25 -10.08 -22.47
C ALA A 214 14.60 -11.47 -22.58
N GLY A 215 13.83 -11.89 -21.56
CA GLY A 215 13.12 -13.16 -21.57
C GLY A 215 11.72 -13.10 -22.16
N ALA A 216 11.18 -11.91 -22.40
CA ALA A 216 9.88 -11.76 -23.04
C ALA A 216 9.97 -12.19 -24.51
N PRO A 217 9.10 -13.09 -25.01
CA PRO A 217 9.07 -13.39 -26.44
C PRO A 217 8.80 -12.10 -27.21
N ALA A 218 9.59 -11.87 -28.27
CA ALA A 218 9.48 -10.66 -29.09
C ALA A 218 8.00 -10.46 -29.53
N MET A 219 7.42 -9.33 -29.13
CA MET A 219 6.05 -9.00 -29.53
C MET A 219 5.96 -8.93 -31.06
N PRO A 220 5.01 -9.64 -31.69
CA PRO A 220 4.78 -9.48 -33.13
C PRO A 220 4.39 -8.02 -33.43
N ILE A 221 5.05 -7.43 -34.40
CA ILE A 221 4.78 -6.06 -34.85
C ILE A 221 3.27 -5.94 -35.20
N GLY A 222 2.53 -5.09 -34.46
CA GLY A 222 1.11 -4.79 -34.72
C GLY A 222 0.11 -5.37 -33.75
N LYS A 223 0.50 -6.06 -32.68
CA LYS A 223 -0.42 -6.47 -31.60
C LYS A 223 -0.39 -5.49 -30.42
N ASP A 224 -1.59 -5.25 -29.85
CA ASP A 224 -1.75 -4.43 -28.65
C ASP A 224 -1.14 -5.14 -27.45
N ALA A 225 -0.26 -4.45 -26.68
CA ALA A 225 0.49 -5.03 -25.58
C ALA A 225 -0.41 -5.66 -24.50
N ALA A 226 -1.60 -5.07 -24.26
CA ALA A 226 -2.59 -5.58 -23.31
C ALA A 226 -3.24 -6.88 -23.78
N ALA A 227 -3.54 -7.00 -25.09
CA ALA A 227 -4.13 -8.19 -25.68
C ALA A 227 -3.10 -9.35 -25.72
N TYR A 228 -1.84 -9.07 -26.01
CA TYR A 228 -0.77 -10.07 -26.02
C TYR A 228 -0.48 -10.62 -24.61
N ALA A 229 -0.47 -9.76 -23.60
CA ALA A 229 -0.34 -10.18 -22.20
C ALA A 229 -1.50 -11.08 -21.75
N ALA A 230 -2.74 -10.71 -22.09
CA ALA A 230 -3.94 -11.51 -21.77
C ALA A 230 -3.90 -12.90 -22.41
N GLU A 231 -3.41 -13.04 -23.63
CA GLU A 231 -3.30 -14.32 -24.35
C GLU A 231 -2.23 -15.24 -23.76
N GLN A 232 -1.12 -14.69 -23.25
CA GLN A 232 -0.05 -15.46 -22.58
C GLN A 232 -0.46 -15.92 -21.16
N TYR A 233 -1.26 -15.15 -20.43
CA TYR A 233 -1.72 -15.48 -19.08
C TYR A 233 -3.00 -16.31 -19.04
N ALA A 234 -3.81 -16.35 -20.10
CA ALA A 234 -4.98 -17.23 -20.20
C ALA A 234 -4.63 -18.72 -20.23
N GLY A 235 -3.40 -19.07 -20.64
CA GLY A 235 -2.90 -20.44 -20.64
C GLY A 235 -2.49 -20.99 -19.27
N THR A 236 -2.17 -20.12 -18.31
CA THR A 236 -1.70 -20.50 -16.97
C THR A 236 -2.85 -20.79 -16.01
N THR A 237 -4.00 -20.14 -16.19
CA THR A 237 -5.22 -20.41 -15.41
C THR A 237 -5.94 -21.69 -15.84
N ALA A 238 -5.69 -22.22 -17.04
CA ALA A 238 -6.30 -23.46 -17.53
C ALA A 238 -5.62 -24.73 -16.96
N LEU A 239 -4.38 -24.63 -16.44
CA LEU A 239 -3.69 -25.79 -15.83
C LEU A 239 -4.15 -26.05 -14.39
N ASP A 240 -4.57 -25.02 -13.65
CA ASP A 240 -5.10 -25.18 -12.28
C ASP A 240 -6.52 -25.81 -12.25
N SER A 241 -7.28 -25.67 -13.35
CA SER A 241 -8.61 -26.28 -13.43
C SER A 241 -8.55 -27.77 -13.82
N VAL A 242 -7.50 -28.24 -14.48
CA VAL A 242 -7.34 -29.65 -14.89
C VAL A 242 -6.86 -30.53 -13.73
N THR A 243 -6.08 -30.01 -12.79
CA THR A 243 -5.65 -30.75 -11.59
C THR A 243 -6.77 -30.92 -10.56
N ALA A 244 -7.75 -30.03 -10.52
CA ALA A 244 -8.90 -30.14 -9.61
C ALA A 244 -9.95 -31.17 -10.07
N GLU A 245 -10.01 -31.49 -11.38
CA GLU A 245 -10.97 -32.46 -11.93
C GLU A 245 -10.47 -33.92 -11.83
N VAL A 246 -9.17 -34.14 -11.72
CA VAL A 246 -8.58 -35.49 -11.62
C VAL A 246 -8.66 -36.06 -10.20
N ASP A 247 -8.70 -35.22 -9.15
CA ASP A 247 -8.83 -35.68 -7.77
C ASP A 247 -10.28 -36.01 -7.35
N SER A 248 -11.30 -35.68 -8.15
CA SER A 248 -12.71 -36.00 -7.85
C SER A 248 -13.20 -37.33 -8.41
N GLU A 249 -12.45 -37.98 -9.30
CA GLU A 249 -12.86 -39.28 -9.93
C GLU A 249 -12.27 -40.54 -9.25
N LEU A 250 -11.46 -40.41 -8.19
CA LEU A 250 -10.82 -41.56 -7.55
C LEU A 250 -11.48 -42.03 -6.24
N ASP A 251 -12.63 -41.45 -5.83
CA ASP A 251 -13.31 -41.84 -4.58
C ASP A 251 -14.68 -42.53 -4.76
N GLU A 252 -14.93 -43.19 -5.90
CA GLU A 252 -16.06 -44.13 -6.05
C GLU A 252 -15.60 -45.56 -6.39
N SER A 253 -15.27 -46.33 -5.36
CA SER A 253 -15.19 -47.78 -5.49
C SER A 253 -16.23 -48.44 -4.58
N PRO A 254 -17.18 -49.24 -5.10
CA PRO A 254 -18.25 -49.83 -4.31
C PRO A 254 -17.76 -51.04 -3.50
N ALA A 255 -18.13 -51.04 -2.21
CA ALA A 255 -17.99 -52.16 -1.32
C ALA A 255 -18.93 -53.32 -1.76
N HIS A 256 -18.35 -54.50 -1.87
CA HIS A 256 -19.04 -55.78 -1.76
C HIS A 256 -18.46 -56.55 -0.61
#